data_78299dce1abc2339945648a227f8911d
#
_entry.id   78299dce1abc2339945648a227f8911d
#
_cell.length_a   1.000
_cell.length_b   1.000
_cell.length_c   1.000
_cell.angle_alpha   90.00
_cell.angle_beta   90.00
_cell.angle_gamma   90.00
#
_symmetry.space_group_name_H-M   'P 1'
#
loop_
_entity.id
_entity.type
_entity.pdbx_description
1 polymer ?
#
loop_
_entity_poly.entity_id
_entity_poly.type
_entity_poly.pdbx_seq_one_letter_code
_entity_poly.pdbx_strand_id
1 'polypeptide(L)' 'MSQLYTKVKLHLEANSKTWDDEKVSLQNDGSGAFIASWSYDIAEPTAEQIA' A
#
# COMPACT_ATOMS: atom_id res chain seq x y z
N MET A 1 4.68 -13.45 -7.94
CA MET A 1 3.60 -12.48 -8.00
C MET A 1 3.68 -11.53 -6.83
N SER A 2 3.34 -10.28 -7.07
CA SER A 2 3.38 -9.28 -6.01
C SER A 2 2.18 -9.44 -5.08
N GLN A 3 2.43 -9.37 -3.78
CA GLN A 3 1.39 -9.37 -2.77
C GLN A 3 1.22 -7.99 -2.14
N LEU A 4 1.83 -6.98 -2.77
CA LEU A 4 1.80 -5.64 -2.21
C LEU A 4 0.38 -5.11 -2.03
N TYR A 5 -0.47 -5.30 -3.03
CA TYR A 5 -1.85 -4.85 -2.94
C TYR A 5 -2.55 -5.46 -1.73
N THR A 6 -2.45 -6.77 -1.57
CA THR A 6 -3.08 -7.47 -0.45
C THR A 6 -2.56 -6.97 0.89
N LYS A 7 -1.24 -6.77 0.98
CA LYS A 7 -0.64 -6.33 2.24
C LYS A 7 -1.01 -4.90 2.58
N VAL A 8 -1.05 -4.02 1.59
CA VAL A 8 -1.49 -2.64 1.80
C VAL A 8 -2.96 -2.61 2.21
N LYS A 9 -3.78 -3.42 1.55
CA LYS A 9 -5.19 -3.50 1.90
C LYS A 9 -5.40 -3.95 3.34
N LEU A 10 -4.67 -4.97 3.77
CA LEU A 10 -4.75 -5.45 5.16
C LEU A 10 -4.30 -4.37 6.15
N HIS A 11 -3.26 -3.62 5.79
CA HIS A 11 -2.79 -2.52 6.62
C HIS A 11 -3.88 -1.46 6.78
N LEU A 12 -4.56 -1.11 5.69
CA LEU A 12 -5.65 -0.15 5.74
C LEU A 12 -6.80 -0.66 6.61
N GLU A 13 -7.19 -1.92 6.44
CA GLU A 13 -8.27 -2.50 7.22
C GLU A 13 -7.93 -2.53 8.71
N ALA A 14 -6.68 -2.81 9.05
CA ALA A 14 -6.24 -2.82 10.43
C ALA A 14 -6.32 -1.43 11.07
N ASN A 15 -6.33 -0.39 10.25
CA ASN A 15 -6.45 0.99 10.73
C ASN A 15 -7.83 1.58 10.45
N SER A 16 -8.81 0.74 10.17
CA SER A 16 -10.20 1.13 9.89
C SER A 16 -10.31 2.02 8.65
N LYS A 17 -9.43 1.80 7.68
CA LYS A 17 -9.45 2.50 6.41
C LYS A 17 -9.86 1.55 5.30
N THR A 18 -10.31 2.09 4.18
CA THR A 18 -10.64 1.31 2.99
C THR A 18 -9.74 1.73 1.85
N TRP A 19 -9.61 0.86 0.86
CA TRP A 19 -8.82 1.18 -0.32
C TRP A 19 -9.49 2.31 -1.11
N ASP A 20 -8.73 3.35 -1.43
CA ASP A 20 -9.21 4.48 -2.19
C ASP A 20 -8.17 4.81 -3.26
N ASP A 21 -8.52 4.61 -4.53
CA ASP A 21 -7.61 4.83 -5.65
C ASP A 21 -7.12 6.27 -5.74
N GLU A 22 -7.85 7.20 -5.14
CA GLU A 22 -7.44 8.61 -5.14
C GLU A 22 -6.42 8.90 -4.04
N LYS A 23 -6.33 8.03 -3.05
CA LYS A 23 -5.44 8.23 -1.90
C LYS A 23 -4.21 7.35 -1.93
N VAL A 24 -4.28 6.22 -2.60
CA VAL A 24 -3.16 5.30 -2.67
C VAL A 24 -2.98 4.83 -4.10
N SER A 25 -1.73 4.80 -4.55
CA SER A 25 -1.39 4.34 -5.89
C SER A 25 -0.18 3.43 -5.79
N LEU A 26 -0.25 2.31 -6.47
CA LEU A 26 0.84 1.36 -6.54
C LEU A 26 1.41 1.35 -7.95
N GLN A 27 2.72 1.18 -8.05
CA GLN A 27 3.40 1.07 -9.34
C GLN A 27 4.45 -0.02 -9.27
N ASN A 28 4.89 -0.44 -10.45
CA ASN A 28 5.93 -1.46 -10.59
C ASN A 28 6.96 -0.93 -11.57
N ASP A 29 8.22 -0.86 -11.13
CA ASP A 29 9.31 -0.29 -11.92
C ASP A 29 10.20 -1.35 -12.55
N GLY A 30 9.77 -2.61 -12.52
CA GLY A 30 10.58 -3.72 -13.00
C GLY A 30 11.41 -4.40 -11.93
N SER A 31 11.61 -3.74 -10.79
CA SER A 31 12.29 -4.31 -9.63
C SER A 31 11.33 -4.79 -8.57
N GLY A 32 10.04 -4.48 -8.74
CA GLY A 32 9.01 -4.87 -7.81
C GLY A 32 7.98 -3.75 -7.65
N ALA A 33 6.87 -4.07 -7.00
CA ALA A 33 5.81 -3.11 -6.77
C ALA A 33 6.15 -2.23 -5.57
N PHE A 34 5.69 -0.99 -5.62
CA PHE A 34 5.90 -0.04 -4.53
C PHE A 34 4.72 0.93 -4.46
N ILE A 35 4.61 1.61 -3.32
CA ILE A 35 3.57 2.62 -3.13
C ILE A 35 4.06 3.91 -3.77
N ALA A 36 3.40 4.34 -4.84
CA ALA A 36 3.77 5.55 -5.54
C ALA A 36 3.14 6.78 -4.94
N SER A 37 1.97 6.64 -4.31
CA SER A 37 1.27 7.76 -3.71
C SER A 37 0.54 7.29 -2.46
N TRP A 38 0.52 8.14 -1.42
CA TRP A 38 -0.12 7.82 -0.15
C TRP A 38 -0.65 9.12 0.44
N SER A 39 -1.96 9.22 0.57
CA SER A 39 -2.61 10.44 1.07
C SER A 39 -3.51 10.18 2.27
N TYR A 40 -3.36 9.01 2.92
CA TYR A 40 -4.11 8.72 4.14
C TYR A 40 -3.51 9.47 5.32
N ASP A 41 -4.32 9.65 6.36
CA ASP A 41 -3.89 10.30 7.59
C ASP A 41 -3.20 9.35 8.56
N ILE A 42 -2.94 8.12 8.14
CA ILE A 42 -2.15 7.14 8.89
C ILE A 42 -0.82 6.95 8.20
N ALA A 43 0.15 6.40 8.92
CA ALA A 43 1.46 6.13 8.33
C ALA A 43 1.37 5.05 7.27
N GLU A 44 2.10 5.23 6.16
CA GLU A 44 2.14 4.18 5.15
C GLU A 44 2.93 2.98 5.68
N PRO A 45 2.60 1.77 5.21
CA PRO A 45 3.34 0.58 5.65
C PRO A 45 4.78 0.64 5.14
N THR A 46 5.71 0.21 5.98
CA THR A 46 7.13 0.18 5.60
C THR A 46 7.40 -1.01 4.68
N ALA A 47 8.56 -0.98 4.01
CA ALA A 47 8.96 -2.10 3.17
C ALA A 47 9.03 -3.41 3.97
N GLU A 48 9.39 -3.32 5.24
CA GLU A 48 9.46 -4.50 6.10
C GLU A 48 8.07 -5.07 6.39
N GLN A 49 7.07 -4.21 6.50
CA GLN A 49 5.69 -4.63 6.77
C GLN A 49 5.03 -5.25 5.55
N ILE A 50 5.44 -4.84 4.36
CA ILE A 50 4.81 -5.30 3.13
C ILE A 50 5.70 -6.23 2.31
N ALA A 51 6.87 -6.54 2.81
CA ALA A 51 7.79 -7.44 2.12
C ALA A 51 7.31 -8.90 2.14
#